data_cfaf058525731f8fa74f49cdf0095946
#
_entry.id   cfaf058525731f8fa74f49cdf0095946
#
_cell.length_a   1.000
_cell.length_b   1.000
_cell.length_c   1.000
_cell.angle_alpha   90.00
_cell.angle_beta   90.00
_cell.angle_gamma   90.00
#
_symmetry.space_group_name_H-M   'P 1'
#
loop_
_entity.id
_entity.type
_entity.pdbx_description
1 polymer ?
#
loop_
_entity_poly.entity_id
_entity_poly.type
_entity_poly.pdbx_seq_one_letter_code
_entity_poly.pdbx_strand_id
1 'polypeptide(L)'
;MLKVEDLLGKGYFPKELPPPFTSQKLAHKYSSINSLWASIFNALSRSDKKVYRDSRCLSFSIPKVGFSRRQISLPNPLHQSILSDSICKNWSEIEKIYLCSPLSTSRPVVDTKGSRSVKNRRNYKEFKEGCILNSYAHLSLMRTDISRYYPTIYTHIIPWAIHGKTTAKENRDDYSLLGNILDRDVRNTQSGQTMGIPIGPDTSLIISEIIACKIDEELISKIGDLNGARYYDDYFLFFSDYAKAEKTLKCLQSILAAYHLDINEEKTRIERFPAPFESSWSIFLSRFEFRDGKTSQATDLYRYFSLAFESAQKHPNDSVLKYAVKRLEYIEILPENWRVFESLLLKSALSEPSTLPEVVKILISNESYVSKDRVEKLAQEIILIHCFKAHSFEVSWSLWLLRSFKINLDVCIAEKVIASGDPISVLIVLDMRNCGLISGSLDISSVELDLTSSSLFDEKWLLTYESVKKGWLKPPDPGLLSSNEYFNLLSKEDIEFYAENQQLEKIEINKKSGASDSKEAPEPKEETIPSVEEYTSDANLAITDVVTLY
;
A
#
# COMPACT_ATOMS: atom_id res chain seq x y z
N MET A 1 -23.74 0.99 2.81
CA MET A 1 -23.44 1.83 1.63
C MET A 1 -22.10 2.51 1.88
N LEU A 2 -21.22 2.54 0.89
CA LEU A 2 -19.91 3.22 0.99
C LEU A 2 -20.11 4.72 1.17
N LYS A 3 -19.35 5.32 2.09
CA LYS A 3 -19.40 6.77 2.36
C LYS A 3 -18.11 7.44 1.93
N VAL A 4 -18.20 8.70 1.55
CA VAL A 4 -17.04 9.49 1.16
C VAL A 4 -16.07 9.64 2.33
N GLU A 5 -16.60 9.80 3.54
CA GLU A 5 -15.82 9.88 4.77
C GLU A 5 -14.96 8.62 5.01
N ASP A 6 -15.49 7.42 4.67
CA ASP A 6 -14.72 6.18 4.76
C ASP A 6 -13.57 6.16 3.73
N LEU A 7 -13.85 6.53 2.48
CA LEU A 7 -12.82 6.61 1.43
C LEU A 7 -11.75 7.65 1.76
N LEU A 8 -12.11 8.78 2.33
CA LEU A 8 -11.15 9.84 2.68
C LEU A 8 -10.40 9.55 3.97
N GLY A 9 -11.03 8.91 4.97
CA GLY A 9 -10.40 8.66 6.27
C GLY A 9 -9.55 7.40 6.27
N LYS A 10 -10.09 6.30 5.78
CA LYS A 10 -9.46 4.97 5.81
C LYS A 10 -8.86 4.54 4.47
N GLY A 11 -9.44 5.00 3.37
CA GLY A 11 -9.11 4.56 2.03
C GLY A 11 -8.20 5.50 1.22
N TYR A 12 -7.75 6.61 1.78
CA TYR A 12 -6.98 7.61 1.03
C TYR A 12 -5.47 7.42 1.20
N PHE A 13 -4.97 7.55 2.43
CA PHE A 13 -3.54 7.41 2.68
C PHE A 13 -3.15 5.94 2.73
N PRO A 14 -2.05 5.57 2.06
CA PRO A 14 -1.55 4.20 2.08
C PRO A 14 -0.99 3.84 3.47
N LYS A 15 -1.15 2.57 3.85
CA LYS A 15 -0.70 2.02 5.14
C LYS A 15 0.83 1.98 5.28
N GLU A 16 1.55 2.14 4.18
CA GLU A 16 3.01 2.12 4.12
C GLU A 16 3.66 3.40 4.64
N LEU A 17 2.88 4.48 4.80
CA LEU A 17 3.38 5.73 5.40
C LEU A 17 3.62 5.57 6.91
N PRO A 18 4.60 6.30 7.47
CA PRO A 18 4.73 6.41 8.92
C PRO A 18 3.46 6.96 9.58
N PRO A 19 3.20 6.61 10.85
CA PRO A 19 1.94 6.88 11.53
C PRO A 19 1.44 8.34 11.57
N PRO A 20 2.30 9.37 11.60
CA PRO A 20 1.82 10.75 11.63
C PRO A 20 1.01 11.17 10.40
N PHE A 21 1.21 10.51 9.27
CA PHE A 21 0.50 10.83 8.05
C PHE A 21 -0.93 10.28 8.08
N THR A 22 -1.92 11.19 8.12
CA THR A 22 -3.33 10.85 8.30
C THR A 22 -4.24 11.77 7.50
N SER A 23 -5.41 11.31 7.13
CA SER A 23 -6.46 12.08 6.46
C SER A 23 -7.78 12.12 7.25
N GLN A 24 -7.74 11.69 8.52
CA GLN A 24 -8.94 11.55 9.35
C GLN A 24 -9.69 12.87 9.56
N LYS A 25 -8.98 13.99 9.77
CA LYS A 25 -9.63 15.30 9.94
C LYS A 25 -10.39 15.74 8.68
N LEU A 26 -9.83 15.49 7.50
CA LEU A 26 -10.52 15.76 6.23
C LEU A 26 -11.80 14.93 6.13
N ALA A 27 -11.73 13.65 6.44
CA ALA A 27 -12.88 12.76 6.43
C ALA A 27 -14.00 13.23 7.36
N HIS A 28 -13.67 13.53 8.62
CA HIS A 28 -14.65 13.98 9.62
C HIS A 28 -15.37 15.27 9.23
N LYS A 29 -14.70 16.17 8.52
CA LYS A 29 -15.25 17.47 8.12
C LYS A 29 -15.66 17.54 6.65
N TYR A 30 -15.62 16.41 5.92
CA TYR A 30 -15.86 16.38 4.49
C TYR A 30 -17.18 17.06 4.08
N SER A 31 -18.29 16.74 4.74
CA SER A 31 -19.61 17.27 4.36
C SER A 31 -19.68 18.81 4.45
N SER A 32 -19.09 19.41 5.50
CA SER A 32 -19.04 20.88 5.62
C SER A 32 -18.10 21.51 4.59
N ILE A 33 -16.89 20.92 4.42
CA ILE A 33 -15.90 21.39 3.45
C ILE A 33 -16.47 21.33 2.03
N ASN A 34 -17.12 20.24 1.65
CA ASN A 34 -17.69 20.05 0.32
C ASN A 34 -18.79 21.08 0.02
N SER A 35 -19.66 21.36 1.00
CA SER A 35 -20.72 22.37 0.85
C SER A 35 -20.16 23.78 0.71
N LEU A 36 -19.17 24.16 1.53
CA LEU A 36 -18.51 25.45 1.48
C LEU A 36 -17.71 25.59 0.17
N TRP A 37 -16.96 24.54 -0.21
CA TRP A 37 -16.20 24.54 -1.45
C TRP A 37 -17.09 24.68 -2.68
N ALA A 38 -18.23 24.00 -2.75
CA ALA A 38 -19.16 24.13 -3.85
C ALA A 38 -19.66 25.58 -4.01
N SER A 39 -19.95 26.27 -2.91
CA SER A 39 -20.36 27.67 -2.92
C SER A 39 -19.23 28.59 -3.40
N ILE A 40 -18.01 28.40 -2.87
CA ILE A 40 -16.81 29.16 -3.27
C ILE A 40 -16.53 28.94 -4.76
N PHE A 41 -16.42 27.67 -5.18
CA PHE A 41 -16.07 27.31 -6.56
C PHE A 41 -17.07 27.86 -7.57
N ASN A 42 -18.37 27.86 -7.25
CA ASN A 42 -19.38 28.43 -8.15
C ASN A 42 -19.22 29.95 -8.34
N ALA A 43 -18.76 30.64 -7.31
CA ALA A 43 -18.52 32.09 -7.36
C ALA A 43 -17.22 32.49 -8.11
N LEU A 44 -16.29 31.55 -8.32
CA LEU A 44 -15.02 31.79 -9.00
C LEU A 44 -15.25 32.14 -10.49
N SER A 45 -14.40 33.03 -11.04
CA SER A 45 -14.35 33.29 -12.47
C SER A 45 -13.88 32.04 -13.26
N ARG A 46 -14.14 32.04 -14.56
CA ARG A 46 -13.71 30.95 -15.45
C ARG A 46 -12.17 30.79 -15.47
N SER A 47 -11.43 31.90 -15.33
CA SER A 47 -9.96 31.89 -15.24
C SER A 47 -9.48 31.24 -13.96
N ASP A 48 -10.08 31.57 -12.81
CA ASP A 48 -9.65 31.10 -11.51
C ASP A 48 -9.96 29.60 -11.32
N LYS A 49 -11.09 29.14 -11.91
CA LYS A 49 -11.44 27.71 -11.94
C LYS A 49 -10.40 26.82 -12.60
N LYS A 50 -9.56 27.37 -13.50
CA LYS A 50 -8.52 26.56 -14.19
C LYS A 50 -7.46 26.03 -13.25
N VAL A 51 -7.15 26.73 -12.15
CA VAL A 51 -6.17 26.30 -11.14
C VAL A 51 -6.59 24.99 -10.47
N TYR A 52 -7.90 24.76 -10.38
CA TYR A 52 -8.50 23.60 -9.69
C TYR A 52 -8.89 22.47 -10.64
N ARG A 53 -8.41 22.48 -11.88
CA ARG A 53 -8.82 21.50 -12.89
C ARG A 53 -8.17 20.13 -12.66
N ASP A 54 -6.90 20.12 -12.37
CA ASP A 54 -6.10 18.90 -12.17
C ASP A 54 -4.93 19.17 -11.21
N SER A 55 -4.31 18.11 -10.72
CA SER A 55 -3.15 18.15 -9.83
C SER A 55 -2.24 16.96 -10.06
N ARG A 56 -1.01 17.00 -9.53
CA ARG A 56 -0.12 15.84 -9.47
C ARG A 56 -0.24 15.11 -8.14
N CYS A 57 -0.06 13.79 -8.19
CA CYS A 57 0.11 13.01 -6.98
C CYS A 57 1.51 13.24 -6.39
N LEU A 58 1.61 13.30 -5.07
CA LEU A 58 2.86 13.05 -4.38
C LEU A 58 3.25 11.59 -4.61
N SER A 59 4.52 11.34 -4.95
CA SER A 59 5.06 10.01 -5.15
C SER A 59 5.83 9.54 -3.92
N PHE A 60 5.55 8.33 -3.46
CA PHE A 60 6.21 7.70 -2.31
C PHE A 60 6.76 6.34 -2.73
N SER A 61 8.09 6.23 -2.78
CA SER A 61 8.78 5.04 -3.27
C SER A 61 8.95 4.02 -2.16
N ILE A 62 8.37 2.82 -2.33
CA ILE A 62 8.51 1.71 -1.37
C ILE A 62 9.37 0.57 -1.95
N PRO A 63 10.15 -0.12 -1.11
CA PRO A 63 10.93 -1.27 -1.55
C PRO A 63 10.00 -2.44 -1.87
N LYS A 64 10.29 -3.12 -2.96
CA LYS A 64 9.93 -4.51 -3.18
C LYS A 64 11.13 -5.38 -2.87
N VAL A 65 10.90 -6.69 -2.77
CA VAL A 65 12.02 -7.62 -2.64
C VAL A 65 12.92 -7.54 -3.88
N GLY A 66 14.22 -7.67 -3.71
CA GLY A 66 15.22 -7.48 -4.77
C GLY A 66 15.49 -6.00 -5.07
N PHE A 67 15.65 -5.67 -6.35
CA PHE A 67 15.99 -4.31 -6.80
C PHE A 67 14.78 -3.48 -7.26
N SER A 68 13.61 -4.09 -7.35
CA SER A 68 12.41 -3.41 -7.84
C SER A 68 11.79 -2.52 -6.76
N ARG A 69 11.06 -1.49 -7.21
CA ARG A 69 10.36 -0.57 -6.32
C ARG A 69 8.92 -0.36 -6.80
N ARG A 70 8.05 -0.03 -5.86
CA ARG A 70 6.69 0.40 -6.18
C ARG A 70 6.54 1.87 -5.84
N GLN A 71 6.00 2.64 -6.79
CA GLN A 71 5.65 4.03 -6.55
C GLN A 71 4.21 4.09 -6.07
N ILE A 72 4.04 4.47 -4.81
CA ILE A 72 2.75 4.77 -4.22
C ILE A 72 2.42 6.24 -4.49
N SER A 73 1.18 6.53 -4.73
CA SER A 73 0.70 7.87 -5.08
C SER A 73 -0.26 8.40 -4.01
N LEU A 74 -0.02 9.63 -3.58
CA LEU A 74 -0.96 10.37 -2.73
C LEU A 74 -1.57 11.51 -3.56
N PRO A 75 -2.77 11.35 -4.10
CA PRO A 75 -3.46 12.40 -4.84
C PRO A 75 -3.68 13.66 -3.99
N ASN A 76 -3.84 14.80 -4.64
CA ASN A 76 -4.24 16.04 -3.97
C ASN A 76 -5.61 15.88 -3.30
N PRO A 77 -5.85 16.43 -2.09
CA PRO A 77 -7.10 16.22 -1.35
C PRO A 77 -8.35 16.72 -2.07
N LEU A 78 -8.23 17.75 -2.90
CA LEU A 78 -9.37 18.24 -3.72
C LEU A 78 -9.83 17.14 -4.70
N HIS A 79 -8.91 16.64 -5.52
CA HIS A 79 -9.26 15.68 -6.58
C HIS A 79 -9.56 14.29 -6.02
N GLN A 80 -8.92 13.90 -4.91
CA GLN A 80 -9.27 12.68 -4.19
C GLN A 80 -10.70 12.75 -3.62
N SER A 81 -11.11 13.91 -3.10
CA SER A 81 -12.47 14.13 -2.61
C SER A 81 -13.50 14.05 -3.72
N ILE A 82 -13.23 14.65 -4.88
CA ILE A 82 -14.11 14.61 -6.07
C ILE A 82 -14.28 13.16 -6.55
N LEU A 83 -13.18 12.43 -6.72
CA LEU A 83 -13.22 11.03 -7.16
C LEU A 83 -13.97 10.14 -6.17
N SER A 84 -13.73 10.34 -4.87
CA SER A 84 -14.43 9.60 -3.81
C SER A 84 -15.94 9.86 -3.82
N ASP A 85 -16.34 11.09 -4.03
CA ASP A 85 -17.76 11.49 -4.14
C ASP A 85 -18.42 10.85 -5.38
N SER A 86 -17.74 10.88 -6.53
CA SER A 86 -18.22 10.24 -7.77
C SER A 86 -18.41 8.73 -7.60
N ILE A 87 -17.49 8.05 -6.94
CA ILE A 87 -17.60 6.61 -6.63
C ILE A 87 -18.78 6.35 -5.68
N CYS A 88 -18.88 7.12 -4.60
CA CYS A 88 -19.94 6.88 -3.59
C CYS A 88 -21.34 7.15 -4.14
N LYS A 89 -21.52 8.18 -4.95
CA LYS A 89 -22.79 8.49 -5.60
C LYS A 89 -23.27 7.37 -6.53
N ASN A 90 -22.33 6.67 -7.15
CA ASN A 90 -22.61 5.62 -8.12
C ASN A 90 -22.31 4.20 -7.57
N TRP A 91 -22.14 4.05 -6.26
CA TRP A 91 -21.72 2.79 -5.65
C TRP A 91 -22.62 1.61 -6.01
N SER A 92 -23.93 1.81 -6.02
CA SER A 92 -24.89 0.74 -6.39
C SER A 92 -24.74 0.24 -7.84
N GLU A 93 -24.33 1.11 -8.76
CA GLU A 93 -24.04 0.73 -10.15
C GLU A 93 -22.71 -0.03 -10.23
N ILE A 94 -21.70 0.43 -9.50
CA ILE A 94 -20.38 -0.22 -9.40
C ILE A 94 -20.53 -1.64 -8.81
N GLU A 95 -21.28 -1.81 -7.73
CA GLU A 95 -21.55 -3.14 -7.13
C GLU A 95 -22.20 -4.11 -8.13
N LYS A 96 -23.11 -3.62 -8.99
CA LYS A 96 -23.71 -4.47 -10.04
C LYS A 96 -22.68 -4.92 -11.07
N ILE A 97 -21.71 -4.07 -11.41
CA ILE A 97 -20.63 -4.45 -12.34
C ILE A 97 -19.80 -5.59 -11.75
N TYR A 98 -19.48 -5.56 -10.46
CA TYR A 98 -18.73 -6.64 -9.82
C TYR A 98 -19.46 -8.00 -9.85
N LEU A 99 -20.78 -8.01 -9.96
CA LEU A 99 -21.55 -9.25 -10.01
C LEU A 99 -21.42 -9.99 -11.33
N CYS A 100 -20.89 -9.36 -12.39
CA CYS A 100 -20.69 -10.04 -13.68
C CYS A 100 -19.54 -11.05 -13.64
N SER A 101 -18.62 -10.95 -12.65
CA SER A 101 -17.51 -11.88 -12.49
C SER A 101 -17.73 -12.88 -11.35
N PRO A 102 -17.93 -14.17 -11.65
CA PRO A 102 -17.89 -15.22 -10.63
C PRO A 102 -16.46 -15.56 -10.20
N LEU A 103 -15.44 -15.20 -10.98
CA LEU A 103 -14.03 -15.49 -10.71
C LEU A 103 -13.46 -14.56 -9.62
N SER A 104 -13.95 -13.31 -9.51
CA SER A 104 -13.41 -12.35 -8.57
C SER A 104 -13.68 -12.72 -7.12
N THR A 105 -12.60 -12.93 -6.37
CA THR A 105 -12.60 -13.12 -4.91
C THR A 105 -12.20 -11.84 -4.18
N SER A 106 -11.48 -10.94 -4.85
CA SER A 106 -10.97 -9.67 -4.33
C SER A 106 -11.90 -8.47 -4.55
N ARG A 107 -13.11 -8.69 -5.11
CA ARG A 107 -14.03 -7.57 -5.32
C ARG A 107 -14.27 -6.80 -4.02
N PRO A 108 -14.20 -5.44 -4.06
CA PRO A 108 -14.37 -4.61 -2.90
C PRO A 108 -15.76 -4.75 -2.27
N VAL A 109 -15.80 -4.93 -0.96
CA VAL A 109 -17.00 -4.81 -0.14
C VAL A 109 -16.75 -3.78 0.96
N VAL A 110 -17.77 -3.03 1.35
CA VAL A 110 -17.62 -1.97 2.35
C VAL A 110 -17.15 -2.55 3.68
N ASP A 111 -16.05 -2.02 4.22
CA ASP A 111 -15.53 -2.43 5.51
C ASP A 111 -15.98 -1.46 6.61
N THR A 112 -16.98 -1.85 7.37
CA THR A 112 -17.55 -1.02 8.45
C THR A 112 -16.74 -1.08 9.76
N LYS A 113 -15.90 -2.10 9.94
CA LYS A 113 -15.20 -2.37 11.22
C LYS A 113 -13.68 -2.32 11.10
N GLY A 114 -13.13 -2.50 9.92
CA GLY A 114 -11.69 -2.55 9.70
C GLY A 114 -11.03 -1.20 9.51
N SER A 115 -9.73 -1.24 9.28
CA SER A 115 -8.87 -0.08 9.09
C SER A 115 -8.90 0.51 7.67
N ARG A 116 -9.52 -0.18 6.69
CA ARG A 116 -9.69 0.30 5.30
C ARG A 116 -11.15 0.61 5.03
N SER A 117 -11.43 1.39 3.98
CA SER A 117 -12.81 1.73 3.57
C SER A 117 -13.52 0.56 2.89
N VAL A 118 -12.78 -0.24 2.18
CA VAL A 118 -13.23 -1.48 1.55
C VAL A 118 -12.26 -2.62 1.88
N LYS A 119 -12.80 -3.84 1.89
CA LYS A 119 -12.03 -5.08 2.01
C LYS A 119 -12.39 -6.03 0.90
N ASN A 120 -11.57 -7.04 0.69
CA ASN A 120 -11.88 -8.10 -0.25
C ASN A 120 -13.10 -8.89 0.20
N ARG A 121 -13.94 -9.32 -0.75
CA ARG A 121 -15.07 -10.19 -0.46
C ARG A 121 -14.66 -11.47 0.25
N ARG A 122 -13.55 -12.06 -0.18
CA ARG A 122 -12.92 -13.21 0.47
C ARG A 122 -11.53 -12.81 0.91
N ASN A 123 -11.17 -13.16 2.13
CA ASN A 123 -9.81 -13.03 2.58
C ASN A 123 -8.93 -14.08 1.85
N TYR A 124 -7.61 -13.95 2.03
CA TYR A 124 -6.69 -14.82 1.31
C TYR A 124 -6.79 -16.31 1.72
N LYS A 125 -7.09 -16.61 3.00
CA LYS A 125 -7.35 -17.98 3.46
C LYS A 125 -8.57 -18.59 2.75
N GLU A 126 -9.67 -17.86 2.71
CA GLU A 126 -10.88 -18.27 1.98
C GLU A 126 -10.65 -18.42 0.47
N PHE A 127 -9.80 -17.57 -0.11
CA PHE A 127 -9.36 -17.71 -1.51
C PHE A 127 -8.62 -19.04 -1.73
N LYS A 128 -7.60 -19.35 -0.88
CA LYS A 128 -6.86 -20.63 -0.95
C LYS A 128 -7.76 -21.84 -0.78
N GLU A 129 -8.63 -21.82 0.22
CA GLU A 129 -9.62 -22.89 0.45
C GLU A 129 -10.49 -23.08 -0.78
N GLY A 130 -10.97 -21.99 -1.38
CA GLY A 130 -11.71 -22.02 -2.63
C GLY A 130 -10.93 -22.65 -3.79
N CYS A 131 -9.64 -22.33 -3.92
CA CYS A 131 -8.75 -22.95 -4.91
C CYS A 131 -8.62 -24.47 -4.69
N ILE A 132 -8.42 -24.91 -3.44
CA ILE A 132 -8.34 -26.34 -3.10
C ILE A 132 -9.65 -27.05 -3.43
N LEU A 133 -10.79 -26.49 -2.98
CA LEU A 133 -12.12 -27.06 -3.19
C LEU A 133 -12.50 -27.14 -4.69
N ASN A 134 -12.03 -26.20 -5.50
CA ASN A 134 -12.35 -26.18 -6.93
C ASN A 134 -11.38 -27.00 -7.78
N SER A 135 -10.19 -27.34 -7.27
CA SER A 135 -9.17 -28.05 -8.05
C SER A 135 -9.28 -29.57 -8.05
N TYR A 136 -10.04 -30.18 -7.11
CA TYR A 136 -10.02 -31.62 -6.85
C TYR A 136 -10.33 -32.52 -8.05
N ALA A 137 -11.12 -32.05 -9.01
CA ALA A 137 -11.52 -32.80 -10.21
C ALA A 137 -10.75 -32.35 -11.48
N HIS A 138 -9.66 -31.59 -11.33
CA HIS A 138 -8.91 -31.02 -12.43
C HIS A 138 -7.48 -31.56 -12.47
N LEU A 139 -6.90 -31.62 -13.68
CA LEU A 139 -5.56 -32.18 -13.89
C LEU A 139 -4.48 -31.12 -14.03
N SER A 140 -4.87 -29.87 -14.29
CA SER A 140 -3.91 -28.77 -14.48
C SER A 140 -4.42 -27.45 -13.90
N LEU A 141 -3.48 -26.61 -13.51
CA LEU A 141 -3.65 -25.26 -12.99
C LEU A 141 -2.95 -24.29 -13.93
N MET A 142 -3.66 -23.30 -14.46
CA MET A 142 -3.10 -22.15 -15.12
C MET A 142 -3.00 -21.01 -14.10
N ARG A 143 -1.77 -20.52 -13.90
CA ARG A 143 -1.50 -19.29 -13.15
C ARG A 143 -1.01 -18.22 -14.11
N THR A 144 -1.52 -17.01 -13.98
CA THR A 144 -1.04 -15.84 -14.73
C THR A 144 -1.48 -14.58 -14.01
N ASP A 145 -0.75 -13.47 -14.20
CA ASP A 145 -1.18 -12.16 -13.72
C ASP A 145 -1.15 -11.12 -14.86
N ILE A 146 -1.78 -9.96 -14.61
CA ILE A 146 -1.73 -8.82 -15.51
C ILE A 146 -0.46 -8.03 -15.22
N SER A 147 0.42 -7.90 -16.21
CA SER A 147 1.71 -7.24 -16.06
C SER A 147 1.54 -5.78 -15.65
N ARG A 148 2.17 -5.40 -14.51
CA ARG A 148 2.20 -4.02 -14.01
C ARG A 148 0.81 -3.35 -14.03
N TYR A 149 -0.23 -4.04 -13.58
CA TYR A 149 -1.63 -3.70 -13.82
C TYR A 149 -1.96 -2.21 -13.63
N TYR A 150 -1.80 -1.65 -12.43
CA TYR A 150 -2.12 -0.25 -12.14
C TYR A 150 -1.35 0.77 -13.02
N PRO A 151 -0.03 0.67 -13.19
CA PRO A 151 0.73 1.60 -14.03
C PRO A 151 0.41 1.52 -15.52
N THR A 152 -0.17 0.41 -16.00
CA THR A 152 -0.45 0.20 -17.43
C THR A 152 -1.91 0.41 -17.80
N ILE A 153 -2.81 0.60 -16.83
CA ILE A 153 -4.20 0.96 -17.12
C ILE A 153 -4.25 2.25 -17.92
N TYR A 154 -4.71 2.18 -19.17
CA TYR A 154 -5.07 3.34 -19.96
C TYR A 154 -6.44 3.84 -19.49
N THR A 155 -6.55 5.04 -18.90
CA THR A 155 -7.77 5.44 -18.17
C THR A 155 -9.05 5.38 -19.01
N HIS A 156 -8.94 5.58 -20.33
CA HIS A 156 -10.09 5.44 -21.23
C HIS A 156 -10.64 4.02 -21.35
N ILE A 157 -9.94 3.00 -20.83
CA ILE A 157 -10.55 1.65 -20.75
C ILE A 157 -11.62 1.59 -19.65
N ILE A 158 -11.66 2.51 -18.71
CA ILE A 158 -12.71 2.59 -17.69
C ILE A 158 -14.09 2.72 -18.35
N PRO A 159 -14.36 3.75 -19.19
CA PRO A 159 -15.62 3.81 -19.91
C PRO A 159 -15.82 2.66 -20.90
N TRP A 160 -14.74 2.09 -21.50
CA TRP A 160 -14.90 0.92 -22.37
C TRP A 160 -15.39 -0.31 -21.60
N ALA A 161 -14.86 -0.55 -20.42
CA ALA A 161 -15.29 -1.65 -19.56
C ALA A 161 -16.75 -1.50 -19.12
N ILE A 162 -17.18 -0.30 -18.76
CA ILE A 162 -18.52 -0.05 -18.22
C ILE A 162 -19.58 -0.01 -19.32
N HIS A 163 -19.32 0.70 -20.43
CA HIS A 163 -20.33 1.00 -21.46
C HIS A 163 -20.08 0.31 -22.80
N GLY A 164 -18.96 -0.42 -22.94
CA GLY A 164 -18.50 -0.94 -24.21
C GLY A 164 -17.73 0.10 -25.04
N LYS A 165 -16.75 -0.37 -25.82
CA LYS A 165 -15.77 0.48 -26.52
C LYS A 165 -16.40 1.42 -27.54
N THR A 166 -17.42 0.97 -28.28
CA THR A 166 -18.13 1.76 -29.30
C THR A 166 -18.89 2.91 -28.64
N THR A 167 -19.77 2.61 -27.69
CA THR A 167 -20.58 3.59 -26.97
C THR A 167 -19.71 4.64 -26.28
N ALA A 168 -18.63 4.21 -25.62
CA ALA A 168 -17.71 5.13 -24.94
C ALA A 168 -16.98 6.07 -25.89
N LYS A 169 -16.62 5.60 -27.11
CA LYS A 169 -15.98 6.46 -28.14
C LYS A 169 -16.93 7.46 -28.77
N GLU A 170 -18.18 7.05 -29.02
CA GLU A 170 -19.19 7.92 -29.60
C GLU A 170 -19.65 9.00 -28.62
N ASN A 171 -19.62 8.73 -27.30
CA ASN A 171 -20.12 9.61 -26.26
C ASN A 171 -19.01 10.07 -25.31
N ARG A 172 -17.78 10.26 -25.78
CA ARG A 172 -16.59 10.58 -24.96
C ARG A 172 -16.71 11.82 -24.07
N ASP A 173 -17.51 12.80 -24.48
CA ASP A 173 -17.72 14.08 -23.81
C ASP A 173 -19.04 14.10 -22.99
N ASP A 174 -19.76 12.98 -22.93
CA ASP A 174 -20.99 12.84 -22.15
C ASP A 174 -20.68 12.40 -20.71
N TYR A 175 -20.64 13.37 -19.82
CA TYR A 175 -20.40 13.15 -18.38
C TYR A 175 -21.67 12.74 -17.61
N SER A 176 -22.77 12.35 -18.27
CA SER A 176 -23.85 11.58 -17.64
C SER A 176 -23.48 10.09 -17.50
N LEU A 177 -22.51 9.62 -18.28
CA LEU A 177 -22.02 8.26 -18.26
C LEU A 177 -21.00 8.05 -17.15
N LEU A 178 -21.24 7.08 -16.26
CA LEU A 178 -20.38 6.77 -15.12
C LEU A 178 -18.91 6.56 -15.52
N GLY A 179 -18.65 5.79 -16.58
CA GLY A 179 -17.27 5.54 -17.04
C GLY A 179 -16.51 6.82 -17.40
N ASN A 180 -17.18 7.79 -18.03
CA ASN A 180 -16.57 9.07 -18.42
C ASN A 180 -16.30 9.96 -17.20
N ILE A 181 -17.19 9.94 -16.20
CA ILE A 181 -16.96 10.63 -14.92
C ILE A 181 -15.71 10.08 -14.25
N LEU A 182 -15.63 8.75 -14.07
CA LEU A 182 -14.51 8.09 -13.40
C LEU A 182 -13.19 8.29 -14.15
N ASP A 183 -13.18 8.16 -15.47
CA ASP A 183 -11.99 8.45 -16.31
C ASP A 183 -11.49 9.89 -16.10
N ARG A 184 -12.38 10.88 -16.19
CA ARG A 184 -12.04 12.29 -15.96
C ARG A 184 -11.47 12.50 -14.57
N ASP A 185 -12.14 11.99 -13.54
CA ASP A 185 -11.79 12.25 -12.15
C ASP A 185 -10.45 11.58 -11.78
N VAL A 186 -10.17 10.39 -12.31
CA VAL A 186 -8.85 9.76 -12.19
C VAL A 186 -7.77 10.60 -12.88
N ARG A 187 -7.98 11.03 -14.13
CA ARG A 187 -7.00 11.87 -14.84
C ARG A 187 -6.72 13.18 -14.11
N ASN A 188 -7.73 13.77 -13.49
CA ASN A 188 -7.58 15.01 -12.73
C ASN A 188 -6.72 14.82 -11.47
N THR A 189 -6.60 13.61 -10.91
CA THR A 189 -5.66 13.34 -9.81
C THR A 189 -4.19 13.32 -10.27
N GLN A 190 -3.91 13.23 -11.58
CA GLN A 190 -2.58 12.99 -12.14
C GLN A 190 -2.27 13.91 -13.35
N SER A 191 -2.59 15.19 -13.25
CA SER A 191 -2.33 16.23 -14.27
C SER A 191 -2.88 15.91 -15.65
N GLY A 192 -4.07 15.32 -15.71
CA GLY A 192 -4.71 14.94 -16.96
C GLY A 192 -4.07 13.74 -17.68
N GLN A 193 -3.09 13.06 -17.08
CA GLN A 193 -2.45 11.90 -17.70
C GLN A 193 -3.43 10.73 -17.83
N THR A 194 -3.30 10.01 -18.96
CA THR A 194 -4.18 8.91 -19.32
C THR A 194 -3.56 7.54 -19.11
N MET A 195 -2.27 7.47 -18.77
CA MET A 195 -1.57 6.21 -18.53
C MET A 195 -1.33 6.00 -17.05
N GLY A 196 -1.75 4.85 -16.52
CA GLY A 196 -1.70 4.49 -15.13
C GLY A 196 -2.85 5.07 -14.30
N ILE A 197 -3.05 4.50 -13.12
CA ILE A 197 -3.89 5.03 -12.04
C ILE A 197 -3.10 5.09 -10.75
N PRO A 198 -3.40 6.01 -9.80
CA PRO A 198 -2.66 6.13 -8.55
C PRO A 198 -2.66 4.83 -7.74
N ILE A 199 -1.49 4.33 -7.33
CA ILE A 199 -1.39 3.17 -6.43
C ILE A 199 -1.45 3.65 -4.99
N GLY A 200 -2.29 3.04 -4.16
CA GLY A 200 -2.40 3.35 -2.72
C GLY A 200 -3.81 3.64 -2.25
N PRO A 201 -4.55 4.59 -2.86
CA PRO A 201 -5.94 4.85 -2.49
C PRO A 201 -6.89 3.70 -2.84
N ASP A 202 -7.89 3.45 -1.99
CA ASP A 202 -8.94 2.46 -2.24
C ASP A 202 -9.80 2.79 -3.47
N THR A 203 -9.85 4.06 -3.88
CA THR A 203 -10.51 4.48 -5.11
C THR A 203 -9.92 3.79 -6.34
N SER A 204 -8.61 3.58 -6.37
CA SER A 204 -7.94 2.87 -7.46
C SER A 204 -8.20 1.36 -7.42
N LEU A 205 -8.29 0.76 -6.23
CA LEU A 205 -8.71 -0.62 -6.08
C LEU A 205 -10.12 -0.85 -6.64
N ILE A 206 -11.04 0.07 -6.33
CA ILE A 206 -12.42 0.03 -6.83
C ILE A 206 -12.45 0.09 -8.36
N ILE A 207 -11.68 0.99 -8.96
CA ILE A 207 -11.64 1.19 -10.42
C ILE A 207 -10.97 0.02 -11.13
N SER A 208 -9.84 -0.46 -10.61
CA SER A 208 -9.13 -1.60 -11.21
C SER A 208 -10.01 -2.86 -11.20
N GLU A 209 -10.78 -3.07 -10.15
CA GLU A 209 -11.69 -4.21 -10.05
C GLU A 209 -12.87 -4.13 -11.03
N ILE A 210 -13.38 -2.92 -11.37
CA ILE A 210 -14.37 -2.73 -12.44
C ILE A 210 -13.82 -3.28 -13.77
N ILE A 211 -12.61 -2.91 -14.11
CA ILE A 211 -11.96 -3.33 -15.37
C ILE A 211 -11.74 -4.84 -15.36
N ALA A 212 -11.18 -5.39 -14.28
CA ALA A 212 -10.87 -6.81 -14.16
C ALA A 212 -12.14 -7.69 -14.20
N CYS A 213 -13.24 -7.28 -13.56
CA CYS A 213 -14.51 -7.99 -13.64
C CYS A 213 -15.08 -8.04 -15.07
N LYS A 214 -14.90 -6.99 -15.86
CA LYS A 214 -15.33 -6.98 -17.26
C LYS A 214 -14.45 -7.84 -18.16
N ILE A 215 -13.15 -7.91 -17.89
CA ILE A 215 -12.24 -8.87 -18.55
C ILE A 215 -12.67 -10.30 -18.23
N ASP A 216 -13.02 -10.61 -16.97
CA ASP A 216 -13.54 -11.92 -16.58
C ASP A 216 -14.84 -12.27 -17.32
N GLU A 217 -15.77 -11.33 -17.40
CA GLU A 217 -17.05 -11.51 -18.12
C GLU A 217 -16.82 -11.85 -19.59
N GLU A 218 -15.93 -11.13 -20.28
CA GLU A 218 -15.57 -11.41 -21.66
C GLU A 218 -14.88 -12.76 -21.83
N LEU A 219 -13.99 -13.14 -20.90
CA LEU A 219 -13.30 -14.42 -20.92
C LEU A 219 -14.31 -15.58 -20.80
N ILE A 220 -15.21 -15.48 -19.84
CA ILE A 220 -16.28 -16.48 -19.61
C ILE A 220 -17.20 -16.57 -20.84
N SER A 221 -17.57 -15.42 -21.40
CA SER A 221 -18.41 -15.38 -22.61
C SER A 221 -17.79 -16.12 -23.80
N LYS A 222 -16.45 -16.08 -23.96
CA LYS A 222 -15.73 -16.70 -25.08
C LYS A 222 -15.36 -18.17 -24.87
N ILE A 223 -15.09 -18.55 -23.62
CA ILE A 223 -14.61 -19.90 -23.27
C ILE A 223 -15.74 -20.80 -22.77
N GLY A 224 -16.79 -20.21 -22.20
CA GLY A 224 -17.86 -20.92 -21.51
C GLY A 224 -17.52 -21.15 -20.04
N ASP A 225 -17.87 -22.33 -19.52
CA ASP A 225 -17.66 -22.66 -18.11
C ASP A 225 -16.16 -22.71 -17.75
N LEU A 226 -15.76 -21.80 -16.87
CA LEU A 226 -14.42 -21.68 -16.30
C LEU A 226 -14.48 -21.95 -14.80
N ASN A 227 -13.64 -22.86 -14.36
CA ASN A 227 -13.44 -23.13 -12.94
C ASN A 227 -12.16 -22.49 -12.45
N GLY A 228 -12.23 -21.71 -11.38
CA GLY A 228 -11.07 -21.01 -10.83
C GLY A 228 -11.45 -19.79 -10.03
N ALA A 229 -10.44 -18.97 -9.77
CA ALA A 229 -10.60 -17.71 -9.05
C ALA A 229 -9.58 -16.67 -9.55
N ARG A 230 -9.94 -15.39 -9.43
CA ARG A 230 -9.02 -14.26 -9.57
C ARG A 230 -8.91 -13.54 -8.22
N TYR A 231 -7.67 -13.24 -7.85
CA TYR A 231 -7.33 -12.43 -6.70
C TYR A 231 -6.55 -11.20 -7.16
N TYR A 232 -7.20 -10.02 -7.19
CA TYR A 232 -6.73 -8.81 -7.86
C TYR A 232 -6.43 -9.02 -9.35
N ASP A 233 -5.17 -9.02 -9.74
CA ASP A 233 -4.63 -9.25 -11.08
C ASP A 233 -4.17 -10.70 -11.31
N ASP A 234 -4.10 -11.53 -10.27
CA ASP A 234 -3.67 -12.93 -10.33
C ASP A 234 -4.83 -13.89 -10.65
N TYR A 235 -4.68 -14.68 -11.71
CA TYR A 235 -5.62 -15.71 -12.14
C TYR A 235 -5.16 -17.11 -11.75
N PHE A 236 -6.07 -17.89 -11.16
CA PHE A 236 -5.90 -19.30 -10.82
C PHE A 236 -7.05 -20.09 -11.46
N LEU A 237 -6.82 -20.68 -12.63
CA LEU A 237 -7.85 -21.37 -13.39
C LEU A 237 -7.53 -22.84 -13.51
N PHE A 238 -8.55 -23.70 -13.30
CA PHE A 238 -8.41 -25.15 -13.21
C PHE A 238 -8.99 -25.83 -14.44
N PHE A 239 -8.27 -26.84 -14.97
CA PHE A 239 -8.65 -27.52 -16.20
C PHE A 239 -8.47 -29.03 -16.09
N SER A 240 -9.42 -29.78 -16.68
CA SER A 240 -9.30 -31.22 -16.89
C SER A 240 -8.45 -31.59 -18.08
N ASP A 241 -8.20 -30.63 -18.99
CA ASP A 241 -7.45 -30.81 -20.24
C ASP A 241 -6.48 -29.65 -20.46
N TYR A 242 -5.22 -29.99 -20.77
CA TYR A 242 -4.14 -29.01 -21.01
C TYR A 242 -4.43 -28.11 -22.23
N ALA A 243 -4.98 -28.68 -23.31
CA ALA A 243 -5.31 -27.91 -24.52
C ALA A 243 -6.38 -26.83 -24.25
N LYS A 244 -7.34 -27.10 -23.34
CA LYS A 244 -8.31 -26.08 -22.89
C LYS A 244 -7.61 -24.96 -22.11
N ALA A 245 -6.61 -25.27 -21.30
CA ALA A 245 -5.83 -24.27 -20.57
C ALA A 245 -5.06 -23.34 -21.54
N GLU A 246 -4.37 -23.90 -22.54
CA GLU A 246 -3.66 -23.10 -23.56
C GLU A 246 -4.63 -22.22 -24.37
N LYS A 247 -5.76 -22.78 -24.78
CA LYS A 247 -6.82 -22.02 -25.49
C LYS A 247 -7.32 -20.85 -24.63
N THR A 248 -7.52 -21.08 -23.33
CA THR A 248 -7.99 -20.05 -22.40
C THR A 248 -6.95 -18.97 -22.23
N LEU A 249 -5.67 -19.34 -22.06
CA LEU A 249 -4.56 -18.38 -21.97
C LEU A 249 -4.49 -17.47 -23.21
N LYS A 250 -4.53 -18.08 -24.41
CA LYS A 250 -4.55 -17.31 -25.67
C LYS A 250 -5.76 -16.38 -25.77
N CYS A 251 -6.92 -16.82 -25.31
CA CYS A 251 -8.12 -16.00 -25.28
C CYS A 251 -7.96 -14.81 -24.31
N LEU A 252 -7.44 -15.06 -23.09
CA LEU A 252 -7.18 -14.01 -22.09
C LEU A 252 -6.18 -12.98 -22.65
N GLN A 253 -5.07 -13.42 -23.27
CA GLN A 253 -4.12 -12.52 -23.94
C GLN A 253 -4.79 -11.61 -24.96
N SER A 254 -5.66 -12.18 -25.82
CA SER A 254 -6.40 -11.40 -26.82
C SER A 254 -7.35 -10.37 -26.20
N ILE A 255 -8.00 -10.71 -25.08
CA ILE A 255 -8.87 -9.79 -24.37
C ILE A 255 -8.04 -8.66 -23.73
N LEU A 256 -6.98 -9.01 -23.01
CA LEU A 256 -6.09 -8.02 -22.39
C LEU A 256 -5.52 -7.05 -23.43
N ALA A 257 -5.05 -7.54 -24.58
CA ALA A 257 -4.56 -6.69 -25.66
C ALA A 257 -5.63 -5.70 -26.19
N ALA A 258 -6.92 -6.09 -26.23
CA ALA A 258 -8.01 -5.18 -26.60
C ALA A 258 -8.22 -4.04 -25.59
N TYR A 259 -7.82 -4.25 -24.34
CA TYR A 259 -7.78 -3.27 -23.25
C TYR A 259 -6.40 -2.61 -23.09
N HIS A 260 -5.43 -2.85 -24.01
CA HIS A 260 -4.05 -2.36 -23.93
C HIS A 260 -3.30 -2.85 -22.67
N LEU A 261 -3.63 -4.04 -22.22
CA LEU A 261 -3.00 -4.74 -21.09
C LEU A 261 -2.30 -6.00 -21.60
N ASP A 262 -1.30 -6.48 -20.86
CA ASP A 262 -0.54 -7.69 -21.17
C ASP A 262 -0.48 -8.62 -19.96
N ILE A 263 -0.24 -9.92 -20.22
CA ILE A 263 0.10 -10.87 -19.16
C ILE A 263 1.54 -10.68 -18.69
N ASN A 264 1.83 -11.12 -17.50
CA ASN A 264 3.19 -11.28 -16.99
C ASN A 264 3.73 -12.66 -17.41
N GLU A 265 4.62 -12.70 -18.39
CA GLU A 265 5.16 -13.94 -18.93
C GLU A 265 5.95 -14.75 -17.88
N GLU A 266 6.70 -14.07 -17.01
CA GLU A 266 7.51 -14.72 -15.97
C GLU A 266 6.65 -15.45 -14.92
N LYS A 267 5.43 -14.96 -14.66
CA LYS A 267 4.47 -15.58 -13.74
C LYS A 267 3.47 -16.51 -14.42
N THR A 268 3.42 -16.54 -15.75
CA THR A 268 2.46 -17.35 -16.51
C THR A 268 2.93 -18.78 -16.62
N ARG A 269 2.11 -19.71 -16.10
CA ARG A 269 2.41 -21.15 -16.08
C ARG A 269 1.15 -21.99 -16.25
N ILE A 270 1.30 -23.14 -16.89
CA ILE A 270 0.29 -24.21 -16.88
C ILE A 270 0.97 -25.42 -16.25
N GLU A 271 0.61 -25.72 -15.01
CA GLU A 271 1.21 -26.77 -14.19
C GLU A 271 0.25 -27.95 -14.09
N ARG A 272 0.80 -29.19 -14.12
CA ARG A 272 0.01 -30.40 -13.83
C ARG A 272 -0.03 -30.65 -12.33
N PHE A 273 -1.19 -31.07 -11.84
CA PHE A 273 -1.29 -31.57 -10.48
C PHE A 273 -0.56 -32.92 -10.29
N PRO A 274 0.03 -33.17 -9.07
CA PRO A 274 -0.07 -32.36 -7.87
C PRO A 274 0.85 -31.12 -7.91
N ALA A 275 0.31 -29.96 -7.56
CA ALA A 275 1.05 -28.70 -7.42
C ALA A 275 0.93 -28.23 -5.95
N PRO A 276 1.98 -27.63 -5.35
CA PRO A 276 1.92 -27.12 -3.99
C PRO A 276 1.03 -25.89 -3.89
N PHE A 277 0.25 -25.78 -2.81
CA PHE A 277 -0.58 -24.61 -2.51
C PHE A 277 0.15 -23.58 -1.65
N GLU A 278 1.29 -23.95 -1.05
CA GLU A 278 2.12 -23.08 -0.22
C GLU A 278 3.59 -23.29 -0.50
N SER A 279 4.38 -22.23 -0.31
CA SER A 279 5.83 -22.34 -0.40
C SER A 279 6.41 -23.08 0.82
N SER A 280 7.47 -23.86 0.62
CA SER A 280 8.10 -24.64 1.69
C SER A 280 8.61 -23.75 2.84
N TRP A 281 9.18 -22.60 2.51
CA TRP A 281 9.72 -21.69 3.52
C TRP A 281 8.62 -21.15 4.45
N SER A 282 7.43 -20.89 3.93
CA SER A 282 6.31 -20.39 4.75
C SER A 282 5.83 -21.46 5.73
N ILE A 283 5.77 -22.72 5.27
CA ILE A 283 5.41 -23.86 6.11
C ILE A 283 6.41 -24.03 7.26
N PHE A 284 7.73 -23.96 6.98
CA PHE A 284 8.76 -24.09 8.01
C PHE A 284 8.71 -22.93 9.01
N LEU A 285 8.64 -21.70 8.54
CA LEU A 285 8.57 -20.53 9.43
C LEU A 285 7.27 -20.51 10.24
N SER A 286 6.12 -20.87 9.64
CA SER A 286 4.82 -20.86 10.34
C SER A 286 4.74 -21.89 11.47
N ARG A 287 5.44 -23.00 11.35
CA ARG A 287 5.45 -24.09 12.35
C ARG A 287 6.56 -23.98 13.38
N PHE A 288 7.43 -22.96 13.26
CA PHE A 288 8.52 -22.79 14.22
C PHE A 288 7.99 -22.38 15.58
N GLU A 289 8.33 -23.12 16.62
CA GLU A 289 7.93 -22.87 18.01
C GLU A 289 9.13 -22.41 18.83
N PHE A 290 8.91 -21.39 19.66
CA PHE A 290 9.91 -20.90 20.60
C PHE A 290 9.67 -21.53 21.95
N ARG A 291 10.69 -22.18 22.49
CA ARG A 291 10.65 -22.83 23.80
C ARG A 291 10.88 -21.82 24.92
N ASP A 292 10.25 -22.08 26.05
CA ASP A 292 10.49 -21.32 27.27
C ASP A 292 11.91 -21.61 27.84
N GLY A 293 12.42 -20.60 28.55
CA GLY A 293 13.72 -20.66 29.20
C GLY A 293 14.85 -20.00 28.44
N LYS A 294 15.76 -19.37 29.17
CA LYS A 294 16.81 -18.49 28.66
C LYS A 294 17.66 -19.14 27.55
N THR A 295 18.23 -20.31 27.82
CA THR A 295 19.15 -20.99 26.88
C THR A 295 18.42 -21.57 25.68
N SER A 296 17.22 -22.15 25.90
CA SER A 296 16.41 -22.71 24.83
C SER A 296 15.90 -21.61 23.89
N GLN A 297 15.36 -20.51 24.43
CA GLN A 297 14.91 -19.39 23.61
C GLN A 297 16.07 -18.75 22.84
N ALA A 298 17.25 -18.54 23.44
CA ALA A 298 18.43 -18.05 22.73
C ALA A 298 18.80 -18.96 21.53
N THR A 299 18.78 -20.27 21.74
CA THR A 299 19.07 -21.26 20.68
C THR A 299 18.00 -21.19 19.58
N ASP A 300 16.74 -21.05 19.96
CA ASP A 300 15.62 -20.99 19.01
C ASP A 300 15.64 -19.68 18.20
N LEU A 301 16.04 -18.56 18.79
CA LEU A 301 16.27 -17.31 18.06
C LEU A 301 17.35 -17.49 16.97
N TYR A 302 18.50 -18.11 17.31
CA TYR A 302 19.53 -18.37 16.31
C TYR A 302 19.02 -19.26 15.17
N ARG A 303 18.29 -20.31 15.49
CA ARG A 303 17.74 -21.26 14.50
C ARG A 303 16.69 -20.61 13.62
N TYR A 304 15.77 -19.83 14.22
CA TYR A 304 14.71 -19.16 13.50
C TYR A 304 15.26 -18.13 12.50
N PHE A 305 16.16 -17.26 12.94
CA PHE A 305 16.74 -16.27 12.03
C PHE A 305 17.68 -16.89 11.00
N SER A 306 18.39 -17.97 11.35
CA SER A 306 19.18 -18.71 10.36
C SER A 306 18.29 -19.30 9.28
N LEU A 307 17.18 -19.91 9.66
CA LEU A 307 16.18 -20.43 8.71
C LEU A 307 15.58 -19.30 7.85
N ALA A 308 15.24 -18.16 8.45
CA ALA A 308 14.67 -17.03 7.74
C ALA A 308 15.67 -16.44 6.74
N PHE A 309 16.94 -16.23 7.12
CA PHE A 309 17.99 -15.70 6.26
C PHE A 309 18.34 -16.66 5.12
N GLU A 310 18.46 -17.95 5.41
CA GLU A 310 18.69 -18.98 4.37
C GLU A 310 17.51 -19.02 3.39
N SER A 311 16.28 -19.00 3.90
CA SER A 311 15.08 -18.99 3.06
C SER A 311 15.00 -17.73 2.19
N ALA A 312 15.34 -16.55 2.73
CA ALA A 312 15.39 -15.32 1.96
C ALA A 312 16.44 -15.36 0.84
N GLN A 313 17.58 -15.99 1.07
CA GLN A 313 18.60 -16.19 0.04
C GLN A 313 18.14 -17.17 -1.06
N LYS A 314 17.41 -18.22 -0.70
CA LYS A 314 16.88 -19.21 -1.65
C LYS A 314 15.68 -18.69 -2.44
N HIS A 315 14.93 -17.76 -1.86
CA HIS A 315 13.72 -17.18 -2.44
C HIS A 315 13.84 -15.65 -2.50
N PRO A 316 14.78 -15.12 -3.34
CA PRO A 316 15.12 -13.70 -3.35
C PRO A 316 14.00 -12.80 -3.90
N ASN A 317 12.93 -13.38 -4.42
CA ASN A 317 11.76 -12.66 -4.93
C ASN A 317 10.58 -12.69 -3.95
N ASP A 318 10.69 -13.42 -2.82
CA ASP A 318 9.65 -13.54 -1.80
C ASP A 318 9.97 -12.68 -0.57
N SER A 319 8.95 -12.07 0.05
CA SER A 319 9.11 -11.25 1.26
C SER A 319 9.30 -12.10 2.53
N VAL A 320 10.30 -12.98 2.50
CA VAL A 320 10.55 -13.98 3.56
C VAL A 320 10.87 -13.32 4.89
N LEU A 321 11.79 -12.32 4.90
CA LEU A 321 12.19 -11.64 6.13
C LEU A 321 11.05 -10.82 6.72
N LYS A 322 10.26 -10.16 5.88
CA LYS A 322 9.08 -9.42 6.33
C LYS A 322 8.09 -10.33 7.04
N TYR A 323 7.78 -11.50 6.45
CA TYR A 323 6.95 -12.51 7.08
C TYR A 323 7.55 -13.02 8.40
N ALA A 324 8.85 -13.35 8.41
CA ALA A 324 9.53 -13.82 9.59
C ALA A 324 9.50 -12.81 10.74
N VAL A 325 9.79 -11.54 10.48
CA VAL A 325 9.76 -10.48 11.48
C VAL A 325 8.33 -10.24 11.99
N LYS A 326 7.33 -10.23 11.10
CA LYS A 326 5.92 -10.05 11.49
C LYS A 326 5.45 -11.10 12.49
N ARG A 327 5.86 -12.35 12.34
CA ARG A 327 5.54 -13.42 13.30
C ARG A 327 6.10 -13.17 14.70
N LEU A 328 7.23 -12.45 14.81
CA LEU A 328 7.88 -12.17 16.09
C LEU A 328 7.14 -11.09 16.91
N GLU A 329 6.19 -10.38 16.33
CA GLU A 329 5.35 -9.41 17.06
C GLU A 329 4.63 -10.06 18.24
N TYR A 330 4.32 -11.35 18.16
CA TYR A 330 3.53 -12.08 19.17
C TYR A 330 4.37 -12.99 20.07
N ILE A 331 5.70 -12.92 19.98
CA ILE A 331 6.61 -13.76 20.77
C ILE A 331 7.16 -12.93 21.93
N GLU A 332 6.95 -13.42 23.16
CA GLU A 332 7.56 -12.84 24.36
C GLU A 332 9.05 -13.18 24.39
N ILE A 333 9.89 -12.15 24.36
CA ILE A 333 11.35 -12.32 24.42
C ILE A 333 11.82 -12.03 25.83
N LEU A 334 12.56 -13.00 26.41
CA LEU A 334 13.14 -12.83 27.74
C LEU A 334 14.16 -11.70 27.74
N PRO A 335 14.21 -10.87 28.81
CA PRO A 335 15.11 -9.71 28.90
C PRO A 335 16.58 -10.06 28.64
N GLU A 336 17.03 -11.24 29.09
CA GLU A 336 18.41 -11.72 28.93
C GLU A 336 18.75 -12.02 27.46
N ASN A 337 17.77 -12.32 26.63
CA ASN A 337 17.93 -12.62 25.22
C ASN A 337 17.67 -11.40 24.33
N TRP A 338 17.18 -10.28 24.91
CA TRP A 338 16.78 -9.11 24.16
C TRP A 338 17.90 -8.54 23.29
N ARG A 339 19.11 -8.43 23.84
CA ARG A 339 20.26 -7.86 23.12
C ARG A 339 20.59 -8.59 21.82
N VAL A 340 20.46 -9.91 21.82
CA VAL A 340 20.67 -10.73 20.62
C VAL A 340 19.51 -10.57 19.65
N PHE A 341 18.28 -10.66 20.17
CA PHE A 341 17.06 -10.48 19.40
C PHE A 341 17.04 -9.12 18.70
N GLU A 342 17.29 -8.03 19.43
CA GLU A 342 17.41 -6.67 18.86
C GLU A 342 18.44 -6.63 17.73
N SER A 343 19.62 -7.23 17.91
CA SER A 343 20.65 -7.26 16.87
C SER A 343 20.19 -7.95 15.59
N LEU A 344 19.42 -9.04 15.71
CA LEU A 344 18.87 -9.79 14.59
C LEU A 344 17.72 -9.02 13.89
N LEU A 345 16.88 -8.31 14.67
CA LEU A 345 15.86 -7.41 14.11
C LEU A 345 16.49 -6.26 13.32
N LEU A 346 17.45 -5.56 13.92
CA LEU A 346 18.15 -4.45 13.28
C LEU A 346 18.89 -4.91 12.01
N LYS A 347 19.47 -6.13 12.04
CA LYS A 347 20.09 -6.72 10.85
C LYS A 347 19.06 -7.02 9.77
N SER A 348 17.87 -7.49 10.13
CA SER A 348 16.78 -7.72 9.18
C SER A 348 16.34 -6.42 8.51
N ALA A 349 16.16 -5.33 9.28
CA ALA A 349 15.80 -4.01 8.75
C ALA A 349 16.84 -3.45 7.79
N LEU A 350 18.13 -3.62 8.09
CA LEU A 350 19.21 -3.17 7.21
C LEU A 350 19.30 -4.00 5.91
N SER A 351 19.04 -5.30 6.02
CA SER A 351 19.13 -6.23 4.88
C SER A 351 17.92 -6.16 3.96
N GLU A 352 16.73 -6.00 4.53
CA GLU A 352 15.47 -5.87 3.83
C GLU A 352 14.62 -4.76 4.47
N PRO A 353 14.78 -3.51 4.03
CA PRO A 353 14.08 -2.35 4.62
C PRO A 353 12.55 -2.43 4.59
N SER A 354 11.96 -3.29 3.77
CA SER A 354 10.51 -3.54 3.79
C SER A 354 10.01 -4.03 5.16
N THR A 355 10.91 -4.52 6.04
CA THR A 355 10.64 -4.96 7.41
C THR A 355 10.57 -3.81 8.43
N LEU A 356 10.93 -2.58 8.04
CA LEU A 356 11.02 -1.45 8.98
C LEU A 356 9.74 -1.21 9.79
N PRO A 357 8.53 -1.24 9.23
CA PRO A 357 7.31 -1.00 10.02
C PRO A 357 7.15 -2.01 11.16
N GLU A 358 7.38 -3.29 10.87
CA GLU A 358 7.29 -4.38 11.85
C GLU A 358 8.40 -4.28 12.91
N VAL A 359 9.63 -3.99 12.48
CA VAL A 359 10.77 -3.78 13.39
C VAL A 359 10.52 -2.58 14.31
N VAL A 360 10.08 -1.45 13.76
CA VAL A 360 9.77 -0.23 14.55
C VAL A 360 8.67 -0.53 15.57
N LYS A 361 7.62 -1.26 15.16
CA LYS A 361 6.52 -1.64 16.05
C LYS A 361 6.99 -2.53 17.20
N ILE A 362 7.83 -3.53 16.93
CA ILE A 362 8.41 -4.41 17.96
C ILE A 362 9.29 -3.59 18.93
N LEU A 363 10.15 -2.70 18.41
CA LEU A 363 11.03 -1.88 19.24
C LEU A 363 10.23 -0.92 20.15
N ILE A 364 9.23 -0.21 19.60
CA ILE A 364 8.37 0.71 20.39
C ILE A 364 7.59 -0.05 21.47
N SER A 365 7.11 -1.26 21.16
CA SER A 365 6.38 -2.07 22.14
C SER A 365 7.25 -2.57 23.29
N ASN A 366 8.57 -2.62 23.10
CA ASN A 366 9.55 -3.08 24.07
C ASN A 366 10.57 -1.99 24.45
N GLU A 367 10.17 -0.74 24.43
CA GLU A 367 11.01 0.45 24.59
C GLU A 367 12.00 0.38 25.78
N SER A 368 11.60 -0.24 26.90
CA SER A 368 12.43 -0.38 28.12
C SER A 368 13.70 -1.23 27.92
N TYR A 369 13.75 -2.09 26.92
CA TYR A 369 14.88 -2.96 26.62
C TYR A 369 15.74 -2.47 25.46
N VAL A 370 15.26 -1.49 24.70
CA VAL A 370 15.89 -1.02 23.45
C VAL A 370 17.13 -0.18 23.72
N SER A 371 18.20 -0.48 22.99
CA SER A 371 19.42 0.33 22.99
C SER A 371 19.31 1.49 22.00
N LYS A 372 19.17 2.72 22.53
CA LYS A 372 19.08 3.93 21.70
C LYS A 372 20.27 4.12 20.78
N ASP A 373 21.49 3.83 21.23
CA ASP A 373 22.73 3.97 20.44
C ASP A 373 22.72 3.03 19.21
N ARG A 374 22.16 1.82 19.35
CA ARG A 374 22.05 0.89 18.23
C ARG A 374 20.98 1.30 17.23
N VAL A 375 19.85 1.78 17.75
CA VAL A 375 18.76 2.32 16.93
C VAL A 375 19.26 3.55 16.15
N GLU A 376 19.95 4.46 16.81
CA GLU A 376 20.56 5.64 16.18
C GLU A 376 21.50 5.23 15.03
N LYS A 377 22.45 4.34 15.33
CA LYS A 377 23.41 3.86 14.33
C LYS A 377 22.72 3.23 13.12
N LEU A 378 21.73 2.35 13.34
CA LEU A 378 20.99 1.73 12.26
C LEU A 378 20.25 2.77 11.41
N ALA A 379 19.49 3.67 12.06
CA ALA A 379 18.67 4.64 11.37
C ALA A 379 19.52 5.60 10.54
N GLN A 380 20.63 6.10 11.10
CA GLN A 380 21.57 6.96 10.37
C GLN A 380 22.20 6.24 9.16
N GLU A 381 22.58 4.97 9.31
CA GLU A 381 23.11 4.16 8.21
C GLU A 381 22.10 4.02 7.08
N ILE A 382 20.84 3.66 7.40
CA ILE A 382 19.77 3.54 6.40
C ILE A 382 19.53 4.89 5.71
N ILE A 383 19.44 5.99 6.45
CA ILE A 383 19.21 7.32 5.87
C ILE A 383 20.35 7.66 4.90
N LEU A 384 21.60 7.47 5.29
CA LEU A 384 22.76 7.77 4.45
C LEU A 384 22.84 6.94 3.17
N ILE A 385 22.43 5.66 3.24
CA ILE A 385 22.39 4.77 2.07
C ILE A 385 21.30 5.17 1.10
N HIS A 386 20.15 5.67 1.60
CA HIS A 386 18.92 5.76 0.83
C HIS A 386 18.48 7.18 0.45
N CYS A 387 18.90 8.24 1.15
CA CYS A 387 18.42 9.60 0.93
C CYS A 387 18.66 10.12 -0.51
N PHE A 388 19.81 9.81 -1.13
CA PHE A 388 20.13 10.24 -2.50
C PHE A 388 19.58 9.33 -3.59
N LYS A 389 18.89 8.24 -3.21
CA LYS A 389 18.30 7.27 -4.14
C LYS A 389 16.81 7.48 -4.34
N ALA A 390 16.25 8.55 -3.78
CA ALA A 390 14.79 8.79 -3.71
C ALA A 390 14.01 7.60 -3.10
N HIS A 391 14.57 6.98 -2.06
CA HIS A 391 14.00 5.86 -1.34
C HIS A 391 13.20 6.38 -0.15
N SER A 392 12.05 7.00 -0.43
CA SER A 392 11.22 7.71 0.56
C SER A 392 10.82 6.88 1.76
N PHE A 393 10.50 5.59 1.54
CA PHE A 393 10.06 4.68 2.60
C PHE A 393 11.16 4.43 3.64
N GLU A 394 12.36 4.07 3.20
CA GLU A 394 13.48 3.75 4.07
C GLU A 394 13.88 4.96 4.91
N VAL A 395 13.96 6.13 4.28
CA VAL A 395 14.33 7.38 4.95
C VAL A 395 13.26 7.79 5.95
N SER A 396 11.99 7.84 5.54
CA SER A 396 10.89 8.29 6.39
C SER A 396 10.67 7.40 7.62
N TRP A 397 10.73 6.06 7.45
CA TRP A 397 10.59 5.14 8.58
C TRP A 397 11.79 5.20 9.55
N SER A 398 13.01 5.42 9.04
CA SER A 398 14.20 5.60 9.88
C SER A 398 14.15 6.92 10.66
N LEU A 399 13.72 8.01 10.03
CA LEU A 399 13.48 9.29 10.70
C LEU A 399 12.38 9.16 11.76
N TRP A 400 11.29 8.47 11.42
CA TRP A 400 10.20 8.21 12.37
C TRP A 400 10.66 7.37 13.56
N LEU A 401 11.53 6.38 13.34
CA LEU A 401 12.14 5.60 14.41
C LEU A 401 12.95 6.49 15.36
N LEU A 402 13.82 7.36 14.86
CA LEU A 402 14.57 8.32 15.67
C LEU A 402 13.64 9.26 16.46
N ARG A 403 12.62 9.80 15.77
CA ARG A 403 11.61 10.69 16.37
C ARG A 403 10.86 10.02 17.52
N SER A 404 10.47 8.74 17.34
CA SER A 404 9.71 7.97 18.34
C SER A 404 10.50 7.72 19.62
N PHE A 405 11.82 7.44 19.50
CA PHE A 405 12.72 7.24 20.65
C PHE A 405 13.33 8.53 21.19
N LYS A 406 12.97 9.70 20.64
CA LYS A 406 13.53 11.01 20.97
C LYS A 406 15.06 11.01 20.89
N ILE A 407 15.58 10.47 19.80
CA ILE A 407 17.01 10.43 19.46
C ILE A 407 17.32 11.62 18.56
N ASN A 408 18.39 12.35 18.87
CA ASN A 408 18.81 13.47 18.07
C ASN A 408 19.34 13.01 16.71
N LEU A 409 19.01 13.77 15.67
CA LEU A 409 19.57 13.60 14.33
C LEU A 409 20.68 14.64 14.12
N ASP A 410 21.83 14.19 13.61
CA ASP A 410 22.93 15.08 13.22
C ASP A 410 22.48 16.05 12.12
N VAL A 411 22.84 17.34 12.26
CA VAL A 411 22.45 18.38 11.31
C VAL A 411 22.93 18.08 9.88
N CYS A 412 24.13 17.50 9.71
CA CYS A 412 24.66 17.17 8.38
C CYS A 412 23.84 16.06 7.70
N ILE A 413 23.25 15.15 8.47
CA ILE A 413 22.33 14.13 7.95
C ILE A 413 20.98 14.77 7.62
N ALA A 414 20.46 15.63 8.50
CA ALA A 414 19.22 16.36 8.26
C ALA A 414 19.30 17.20 6.97
N GLU A 415 20.41 17.93 6.75
CA GLU A 415 20.64 18.70 5.52
C GLU A 415 20.62 17.84 4.24
N LYS A 416 21.18 16.62 4.31
CA LYS A 416 21.09 15.67 3.17
C LYS A 416 19.65 15.25 2.88
N VAL A 417 18.84 15.06 3.92
CA VAL A 417 17.40 14.74 3.73
C VAL A 417 16.67 15.96 3.15
N ILE A 418 16.94 17.17 3.64
CA ILE A 418 16.39 18.42 3.06
C ILE A 418 16.78 18.53 1.58
N ALA A 419 18.04 18.30 1.24
CA ALA A 419 18.53 18.35 -0.13
C ALA A 419 17.94 17.28 -1.06
N SER A 420 17.45 16.16 -0.51
CA SER A 420 16.77 15.14 -1.31
C SER A 420 15.43 15.61 -1.88
N GLY A 421 14.78 16.58 -1.22
CA GLY A 421 13.50 17.15 -1.63
C GLY A 421 12.30 16.21 -1.46
N ASP A 422 12.47 15.04 -0.81
CA ASP A 422 11.36 14.11 -0.56
C ASP A 422 10.35 14.68 0.44
N PRO A 423 9.10 15.01 0.02
CA PRO A 423 8.15 15.72 0.86
C PRO A 423 7.82 15.02 2.19
N ILE A 424 7.77 13.68 2.18
CA ILE A 424 7.45 12.88 3.38
C ILE A 424 8.60 12.94 4.39
N SER A 425 9.82 12.71 3.94
CA SER A 425 11.01 12.74 4.81
C SER A 425 11.30 14.16 5.33
N VAL A 426 11.14 15.17 4.48
CA VAL A 426 11.33 16.58 4.86
C VAL A 426 10.34 16.99 5.96
N LEU A 427 9.06 16.61 5.87
CA LEU A 427 8.08 16.89 6.93
C LEU A 427 8.48 16.28 8.28
N ILE A 428 9.01 15.05 8.31
CA ILE A 428 9.47 14.43 9.55
C ILE A 428 10.71 15.16 10.11
N VAL A 429 11.64 15.60 9.25
CA VAL A 429 12.80 16.39 9.70
C VAL A 429 12.35 17.74 10.28
N LEU A 430 11.36 18.40 9.68
CA LEU A 430 10.80 19.65 10.22
C LEU A 430 10.11 19.43 11.58
N ASP A 431 9.38 18.33 11.76
CA ASP A 431 8.83 17.94 13.07
C ASP A 431 9.95 17.68 14.09
N MET A 432 10.99 16.93 13.73
CA MET A 432 12.14 16.69 14.58
C MET A 432 12.84 18.01 14.97
N ARG A 433 12.99 18.96 14.04
CA ARG A 433 13.52 20.30 14.33
C ARG A 433 12.62 21.04 15.32
N ASN A 434 11.31 21.03 15.11
CA ASN A 434 10.34 21.69 15.99
C ASN A 434 10.36 21.09 17.41
N CYS A 435 10.65 19.80 17.54
CA CYS A 435 10.81 19.10 18.82
C CYS A 435 12.21 19.25 19.44
N GLY A 436 13.14 20.00 18.84
CA GLY A 436 14.51 20.16 19.33
C GLY A 436 15.37 18.91 19.19
N LEU A 437 15.05 18.04 18.23
CA LEU A 437 15.77 16.79 17.97
C LEU A 437 16.79 16.88 16.80
N ILE A 438 17.17 18.09 16.39
CA ILE A 438 18.25 18.30 15.42
C ILE A 438 19.44 18.94 16.15
N SER A 439 20.60 18.35 16.01
CA SER A 439 21.85 18.82 16.65
C SER A 439 22.48 19.94 15.83
N GLY A 440 22.06 21.18 16.04
CA GLY A 440 22.60 22.35 15.34
C GLY A 440 21.55 23.17 14.59
N SER A 441 22.01 24.16 13.82
CA SER A 441 21.13 25.02 13.01
C SER A 441 20.95 24.42 11.62
N LEU A 442 19.74 24.00 11.30
CA LEU A 442 19.37 23.41 10.02
C LEU A 442 19.04 24.50 9.00
N ASP A 443 19.72 24.51 7.86
CA ASP A 443 19.37 25.36 6.72
C ASP A 443 18.18 24.77 5.95
N ILE A 444 17.10 25.54 5.86
CA ILE A 444 15.86 25.20 5.20
C ILE A 444 15.50 26.14 4.05
N SER A 445 16.39 27.11 3.76
CA SER A 445 16.12 28.18 2.80
C SER A 445 15.78 27.68 1.40
N SER A 446 16.41 26.60 0.95
CA SER A 446 16.13 25.98 -0.34
C SER A 446 14.71 25.45 -0.45
N VAL A 447 14.20 24.84 0.64
CA VAL A 447 12.82 24.33 0.66
C VAL A 447 11.80 25.48 0.74
N GLU A 448 12.10 26.53 1.51
CA GLU A 448 11.24 27.71 1.61
C GLU A 448 11.05 28.40 0.24
N LEU A 449 12.13 28.53 -0.55
CA LEU A 449 12.08 29.12 -1.90
C LEU A 449 11.24 28.31 -2.89
N ASP A 450 11.10 27.00 -2.68
CA ASP A 450 10.30 26.10 -3.52
C ASP A 450 8.79 26.17 -3.23
N LEU A 451 8.38 26.81 -2.13
CA LEU A 451 6.97 26.92 -1.75
C LEU A 451 6.25 28.00 -2.56
N THR A 452 5.49 27.58 -3.57
CA THR A 452 4.76 28.45 -4.50
C THR A 452 3.28 28.07 -4.58
N SER A 453 2.46 28.88 -5.23
CA SER A 453 1.05 28.54 -5.47
C SER A 453 0.88 27.26 -6.31
N SER A 454 1.82 26.96 -7.22
CA SER A 454 1.82 25.71 -7.99
C SER A 454 2.18 24.51 -7.15
N SER A 455 3.03 24.66 -6.12
CA SER A 455 3.41 23.55 -5.25
C SER A 455 2.25 23.03 -4.37
N LEU A 456 1.15 23.75 -4.26
CA LEU A 456 -0.09 23.26 -3.67
C LEU A 456 -0.83 22.21 -4.54
N PHE A 457 -0.51 22.12 -5.84
CA PHE A 457 -1.15 21.21 -6.79
C PHE A 457 -0.19 20.24 -7.49
N ASP A 458 1.10 20.28 -7.15
CA ASP A 458 2.11 19.34 -7.64
C ASP A 458 2.45 18.26 -6.60
N GLU A 459 3.53 17.53 -6.81
CA GLU A 459 4.04 16.47 -5.92
C GLU A 459 4.45 16.96 -4.52
N LYS A 460 4.57 18.28 -4.30
CA LYS A 460 4.94 18.89 -3.01
C LYS A 460 3.72 19.36 -2.20
N TRP A 461 2.49 19.12 -2.66
CA TRP A 461 1.26 19.66 -2.05
C TRP A 461 1.17 19.44 -0.54
N LEU A 462 1.55 18.25 -0.09
CA LEU A 462 1.48 17.88 1.33
C LEU A 462 2.51 18.65 2.16
N LEU A 463 3.76 18.70 1.69
CA LEU A 463 4.84 19.47 2.33
C LEU A 463 4.47 20.95 2.39
N THR A 464 4.04 21.52 1.27
CA THR A 464 3.67 22.94 1.18
C THR A 464 2.55 23.29 2.13
N TYR A 465 1.47 22.52 2.12
CA TYR A 465 0.31 22.80 2.98
C TYR A 465 0.66 22.65 4.45
N GLU A 466 1.20 21.50 4.87
CA GLU A 466 1.46 21.22 6.28
C GLU A 466 2.52 22.13 6.89
N SER A 467 3.63 22.33 6.20
CA SER A 467 4.73 23.13 6.73
C SER A 467 4.37 24.61 6.89
N VAL A 468 3.59 25.16 5.96
CA VAL A 468 3.12 26.56 6.04
C VAL A 468 2.03 26.70 7.10
N LYS A 469 1.04 25.79 7.11
CA LYS A 469 -0.02 25.80 8.14
C LYS A 469 0.53 25.72 9.56
N LYS A 470 1.54 24.87 9.78
CA LYS A 470 2.20 24.69 11.08
C LYS A 470 3.24 25.77 11.42
N GLY A 471 3.53 26.68 10.47
CA GLY A 471 4.55 27.71 10.64
C GLY A 471 5.99 27.15 10.72
N TRP A 472 6.21 25.94 10.20
CA TRP A 472 7.53 25.32 10.17
C TRP A 472 8.43 25.88 9.08
N LEU A 473 7.85 26.31 7.96
CA LEU A 473 8.49 26.99 6.84
C LEU A 473 7.80 28.32 6.56
N LYS A 474 8.58 29.28 6.06
CA LYS A 474 8.10 30.60 5.65
C LYS A 474 8.18 30.71 4.13
N PRO A 475 7.06 30.61 3.41
CA PRO A 475 7.08 30.75 1.95
C PRO A 475 7.48 32.18 1.54
N PRO A 476 8.03 32.37 0.32
CA PRO A 476 8.31 33.71 -0.22
C PRO A 476 7.07 34.60 -0.27
N ASP A 477 5.91 34.03 -0.56
CA ASP A 477 4.62 34.70 -0.45
C ASP A 477 3.96 34.35 0.90
N PRO A 478 3.91 35.28 1.88
CA PRO A 478 3.23 35.06 3.16
C PRO A 478 1.73 34.74 3.03
N GLY A 479 1.13 35.14 1.91
CA GLY A 479 -0.28 34.89 1.59
C GLY A 479 -0.56 33.54 0.92
N LEU A 480 0.43 32.69 0.74
CA LEU A 480 0.36 31.47 -0.07
C LEU A 480 -0.91 30.63 0.17
N LEU A 481 -1.24 30.32 1.41
CA LEU A 481 -2.45 29.55 1.73
C LEU A 481 -3.71 30.41 1.63
N SER A 482 -3.67 31.67 2.07
CA SER A 482 -4.84 32.56 2.08
C SER A 482 -5.28 33.00 0.69
N SER A 483 -4.38 33.03 -0.28
CA SER A 483 -4.68 33.35 -1.68
C SER A 483 -5.25 32.18 -2.49
N ASN A 484 -5.19 30.95 -1.95
CA ASN A 484 -5.77 29.78 -2.57
C ASN A 484 -7.05 29.37 -1.85
N GLU A 485 -8.20 29.52 -2.50
CA GLU A 485 -9.51 29.36 -1.87
C GLU A 485 -9.72 27.97 -1.24
N TYR A 486 -9.25 26.90 -1.89
CA TYR A 486 -9.42 25.55 -1.35
C TYR A 486 -8.52 25.28 -0.14
N PHE A 487 -7.23 25.57 -0.24
CA PHE A 487 -6.30 25.37 0.87
C PHE A 487 -6.51 26.36 2.02
N ASN A 488 -7.00 27.56 1.75
CA ASN A 488 -7.48 28.50 2.76
C ASN A 488 -8.67 27.91 3.53
N LEU A 489 -9.64 27.31 2.82
CA LEU A 489 -10.77 26.62 3.44
C LEU A 489 -10.28 25.47 4.34
N LEU A 490 -9.38 24.61 3.84
CA LEU A 490 -8.83 23.52 4.66
C LEU A 490 -8.11 24.05 5.92
N SER A 491 -7.36 25.14 5.78
CA SER A 491 -6.64 25.75 6.91
C SER A 491 -7.60 26.33 7.95
N LYS A 492 -8.66 27.05 7.53
CA LYS A 492 -9.71 27.59 8.42
C LYS A 492 -10.48 26.50 9.14
N GLU A 493 -10.70 25.38 8.49
CA GLU A 493 -11.36 24.20 9.07
C GLU A 493 -10.42 23.32 9.90
N ASP A 494 -9.19 23.76 10.14
CA ASP A 494 -8.16 23.03 10.89
C ASP A 494 -7.88 21.62 10.36
N ILE A 495 -7.93 21.42 9.06
CA ILE A 495 -7.55 20.15 8.45
C ILE A 495 -6.05 19.98 8.52
N GLU A 496 -5.58 18.83 8.99
CA GLU A 496 -4.18 18.43 8.98
C GLU A 496 -4.02 17.02 8.39
N PHE A 497 -2.89 16.79 7.74
CA PHE A 497 -2.48 15.52 7.15
C PHE A 497 -1.23 14.95 7.84
N TYR A 498 -0.66 15.70 8.79
CA TYR A 498 0.46 15.29 9.63
C TYR A 498 0.14 15.56 11.11
N ALA A 499 -0.19 14.49 11.84
CA ALA A 499 -0.53 14.54 13.26
C ALA A 499 0.70 14.19 14.11
N GLU A 500 1.38 15.20 14.67
CA GLU A 500 2.64 15.07 15.43
C GLU A 500 2.56 14.09 16.61
N ASN A 501 1.38 13.96 17.21
CA ASN A 501 1.16 13.12 18.40
C ASN A 501 0.70 11.69 18.07
N GLN A 502 0.54 11.35 16.78
CA GLN A 502 0.14 10.01 16.37
C GLN A 502 1.27 9.02 16.65
N GLN A 503 0.94 7.92 17.29
CA GLN A 503 1.89 6.85 17.62
C GLN A 503 1.38 5.52 17.08
N LEU A 504 2.30 4.57 16.90
CA LEU A 504 1.92 3.18 16.62
C LEU A 504 1.23 2.58 17.85
N GLU A 505 0.19 1.80 17.59
CA GLU A 505 -0.39 0.97 18.64
C GLU A 505 0.65 -0.04 19.14
N LYS A 506 0.88 -0.06 20.45
CA LYS A 506 1.79 -1.04 21.07
C LYS A 506 1.18 -2.43 20.97
N ILE A 507 2.02 -3.42 20.76
CA ILE A 507 1.62 -4.82 20.75
C ILE A 507 1.28 -5.22 22.20
N GLU A 508 0.05 -5.66 22.44
CA GLU A 508 -0.35 -6.29 23.68
C GLU A 508 -0.07 -7.80 23.59
N ILE A 509 0.98 -8.25 24.26
CA ILE A 509 1.24 -9.69 24.41
C ILE A 509 0.33 -10.17 25.54
N ASN A 510 -0.73 -10.93 25.21
CA ASN A 510 -1.55 -11.61 26.19
C ASN A 510 -0.69 -12.64 26.93
N LYS A 511 -0.25 -12.29 28.14
CA LYS A 511 0.42 -13.23 29.05
C LYS A 511 -0.53 -14.41 29.27
N LYS A 512 -0.16 -15.59 28.84
CA LYS A 512 -0.86 -16.81 29.22
C LYS A 512 -0.80 -16.89 30.75
N SER A 513 -1.91 -16.60 31.43
CA SER A 513 -2.08 -16.93 32.83
C SER A 513 -1.93 -18.45 32.94
N GLY A 514 -0.89 -18.90 33.66
CA GLY A 514 -0.71 -20.31 33.96
C GLY A 514 -1.90 -20.85 34.76
N ALA A 515 -2.78 -21.56 34.08
CA ALA A 515 -3.74 -22.47 34.68
C ALA A 515 -4.08 -23.52 33.63
N SER A 516 -3.74 -24.76 33.95
CA SER A 516 -4.16 -25.96 33.28
C SER A 516 -5.68 -26.03 33.28
N ASP A 517 -6.31 -25.79 32.13
CA ASP A 517 -7.60 -26.38 31.81
C ASP A 517 -7.68 -26.57 30.29
N SER A 518 -7.93 -27.84 29.92
CA SER A 518 -8.17 -28.30 28.57
C SER A 518 -9.47 -27.69 28.01
N LYS A 519 -9.37 -26.48 27.51
CA LYS A 519 -10.33 -25.88 26.58
C LYS A 519 -9.55 -25.46 25.36
N GLU A 520 -10.05 -25.84 24.18
CA GLU A 520 -9.55 -25.45 22.88
C GLU A 520 -9.10 -23.99 22.92
N ALA A 521 -7.84 -23.75 22.57
CA ALA A 521 -7.31 -22.42 22.44
C ALA A 521 -8.23 -21.63 21.50
N PRO A 522 -8.64 -20.40 21.84
CA PRO A 522 -9.40 -19.59 20.90
C PRO A 522 -8.55 -19.47 19.64
N GLU A 523 -9.14 -19.78 18.49
CA GLU A 523 -8.50 -19.54 17.19
C GLU A 523 -7.97 -18.09 17.21
N PRO A 524 -6.71 -17.86 16.82
CA PRO A 524 -6.19 -16.50 16.73
C PRO A 524 -7.15 -15.71 15.83
N LYS A 525 -7.60 -14.56 16.31
CA LYS A 525 -8.44 -13.66 15.52
C LYS A 525 -7.75 -13.48 14.16
N GLU A 526 -8.47 -13.67 13.07
CA GLU A 526 -7.97 -13.73 11.69
C GLU A 526 -7.08 -12.54 11.25
N GLU A 527 -7.01 -11.47 12.04
CA GLU A 527 -6.18 -10.29 11.82
C GLU A 527 -4.71 -10.44 12.27
N THR A 528 -4.33 -11.53 12.95
CA THR A 528 -3.08 -11.59 13.70
C THR A 528 -1.91 -12.31 13.02
N ILE A 529 -2.13 -13.09 11.97
CA ILE A 529 -1.05 -13.67 11.16
C ILE A 529 -1.35 -13.33 9.70
N PRO A 530 -0.62 -12.38 9.09
CA PRO A 530 -0.78 -12.09 7.68
C PRO A 530 -0.57 -13.37 6.87
N SER A 531 -1.39 -13.57 5.84
CA SER A 531 -1.14 -14.65 4.88
C SER A 531 0.21 -14.43 4.22
N VAL A 532 0.88 -15.52 3.88
CA VAL A 532 2.18 -15.48 3.17
C VAL A 532 2.13 -14.57 1.94
N GLU A 533 0.99 -14.37 1.34
CA GLU A 533 0.80 -13.64 0.08
C GLU A 533 0.38 -12.18 0.23
N GLU A 534 0.01 -11.68 1.40
CA GLU A 534 0.20 -10.25 1.67
C GLU A 534 1.67 -9.86 1.45
N TYR A 535 2.58 -10.85 1.54
CA TYR A 535 4.02 -10.71 1.34
C TYR A 535 4.52 -11.24 -0.01
N THR A 536 3.79 -12.13 -0.69
CA THR A 536 4.17 -12.72 -1.97
C THR A 536 3.44 -12.09 -3.16
N SER A 537 2.28 -11.41 -3.00
CA SER A 537 1.66 -10.63 -4.07
C SER A 537 2.56 -9.49 -4.56
N ASP A 538 3.59 -9.15 -3.78
CA ASP A 538 4.63 -8.19 -4.13
C ASP A 538 5.91 -8.84 -4.69
N ALA A 539 6.04 -10.15 -4.62
CA ALA A 539 7.21 -10.89 -5.05
C ALA A 539 6.88 -11.78 -6.24
N ASN A 540 7.69 -11.72 -7.27
CA ASN A 540 7.69 -12.69 -8.36
C ASN A 540 7.95 -14.08 -7.77
N LEU A 541 6.96 -14.96 -7.78
CA LEU A 541 7.17 -16.39 -7.51
C LEU A 541 7.97 -16.99 -8.67
N ALA A 542 9.26 -16.76 -8.69
CA ALA A 542 10.19 -17.56 -9.47
C ALA A 542 10.51 -18.82 -8.65
N ILE A 543 9.74 -19.87 -8.85
CA ILE A 543 10.28 -21.21 -8.65
C ILE A 543 11.07 -21.52 -9.92
N THR A 544 12.32 -21.11 -9.97
CA THR A 544 13.28 -21.62 -10.92
C THR A 544 14.12 -22.69 -10.26
N ASP A 545 14.20 -23.81 -10.96
CA ASP A 545 15.25 -24.82 -10.95
C ASP A 545 15.33 -25.81 -9.80
N VAL A 546 14.61 -26.91 -9.96
CA VAL A 546 15.22 -28.24 -9.85
C VAL A 546 14.70 -29.10 -10.99
N VAL A 547 15.31 -29.03 -12.15
CA VAL A 547 15.49 -30.19 -13.07
C VAL A 547 16.61 -29.84 -14.05
N THR A 548 17.81 -30.13 -13.68
CA THR A 548 18.82 -30.65 -14.59
C THR A 548 19.64 -31.65 -13.82
N LEU A 549 19.28 -32.92 -14.00
CA LEU A 549 20.18 -34.08 -14.07
C LEU A 549 19.32 -35.36 -14.06
N TYR A 550 19.19 -35.90 -15.20
CA TYR A 550 19.00 -37.20 -15.81
C TYR A 550 17.92 -37.15 -16.89
#